data_95dd6cd0f3162b07fd4db1a6f2188245
#
_entry.id   95dd6cd0f3162b07fd4db1a6f2188245
#
_cell.length_a   1.000
_cell.length_b   1.000
_cell.length_c   1.000
_cell.angle_alpha   90.00
_cell.angle_beta   90.00
_cell.angle_gamma   90.00
#
_symmetry.space_group_name_H-M   'P 1'
#
loop_
_entity.id
_entity.type
_entity.pdbx_description
1 polymer ?
#
loop_
_entity_poly.entity_id
_entity_poly.type
_entity_poly.pdbx_seq_one_letter_code
_entity_poly.pdbx_strand_id
1 'polypeptide(L)'
;MKKILITGKADKRVISYPLMHICNYSGKTCLITDDVNYKRLYGGYEKTGDIDNVHIEIIPPISPNEDLSSMFQKKEEYGYDILILVFDSYLTDGMDRIYIVGNQIHTFMGIEIEEVMDEHE
;
A
#
# COMPACT_ATOMS: atom_id res chain seq x y z
N MET A 1 1.38 9.14 11.59
CA MET A 1 0.93 8.52 10.33
C MET A 1 1.17 7.03 10.37
N LYS A 2 0.15 6.25 10.13
CA LYS A 2 0.26 4.80 10.09
C LYS A 2 0.74 4.35 8.71
N LYS A 3 1.78 3.50 8.67
CA LYS A 3 2.38 3.02 7.44
C LYS A 3 2.10 1.54 7.24
N ILE A 4 1.50 1.19 6.12
CA ILE A 4 1.10 -0.17 5.78
C ILE A 4 1.76 -0.55 4.46
N LEU A 5 2.45 -1.68 4.44
CA LEU A 5 3.04 -2.23 3.22
C LEU A 5 2.24 -3.44 2.77
N ILE A 6 1.92 -3.48 1.49
CA ILE A 6 1.35 -4.66 0.84
C ILE A 6 2.36 -5.10 -0.22
N THR A 7 2.89 -6.31 -0.08
CA THR A 7 3.93 -6.82 -0.95
C THR A 7 3.66 -8.28 -1.30
N GLY A 8 4.53 -8.88 -2.08
CA GLY A 8 4.37 -10.25 -2.52
C GLY A 8 4.13 -10.35 -4.02
N LYS A 9 4.03 -11.57 -4.53
CA LYS A 9 3.99 -11.82 -5.97
C LYS A 9 2.59 -12.05 -6.52
N ALA A 10 1.62 -12.31 -5.67
CA ALA A 10 0.24 -12.45 -6.11
C ALA A 10 -0.42 -11.09 -6.29
N ASP A 11 -1.65 -11.10 -6.73
CA ASP A 11 -2.40 -9.88 -6.97
C ASP A 11 -2.69 -9.15 -5.66
N LYS A 12 -1.98 -8.06 -5.43
CA LYS A 12 -2.05 -7.30 -4.19
C LYS A 12 -3.39 -6.56 -4.02
N ARG A 13 -4.19 -6.48 -5.08
CA ARG A 13 -5.49 -5.83 -5.02
C ARG A 13 -6.46 -6.55 -4.11
N VAL A 14 -6.26 -7.85 -3.85
CA VAL A 14 -7.10 -8.60 -2.91
C VAL A 14 -7.04 -8.03 -1.50
N ILE A 15 -5.95 -7.34 -1.17
CA ILE A 15 -5.78 -6.67 0.12
C ILE A 15 -5.96 -5.16 -0.04
N SER A 16 -5.34 -4.55 -1.06
CA SER A 16 -5.33 -3.10 -1.17
C SER A 16 -6.70 -2.51 -1.39
N TYR A 17 -7.56 -3.13 -2.19
CA TYR A 17 -8.88 -2.60 -2.46
C TYR A 17 -9.79 -2.61 -1.22
N PRO A 18 -9.94 -3.74 -0.50
CA PRO A 18 -10.70 -3.70 0.75
C PRO A 18 -10.09 -2.76 1.79
N LEU A 19 -8.76 -2.69 1.86
CA LEU A 19 -8.09 -1.83 2.82
C LEU A 19 -8.34 -0.35 2.52
N MET A 20 -8.29 0.04 1.24
CA MET A 20 -8.63 1.40 0.83
C MET A 20 -10.05 1.76 1.22
N HIS A 21 -10.98 0.84 1.05
CA HIS A 21 -12.37 1.07 1.40
C HIS A 21 -12.53 1.33 2.90
N ILE A 22 -11.84 0.54 3.72
CA ILE A 22 -11.86 0.73 5.17
C ILE A 22 -11.20 2.06 5.55
N CYS A 23 -10.02 2.33 5.01
CA CYS A 23 -9.25 3.54 5.32
C CYS A 23 -9.96 4.81 4.90
N ASN A 24 -10.81 4.74 3.87
CA ASN A 24 -11.59 5.86 3.40
C ASN A 24 -12.43 6.51 4.51
N TYR A 25 -12.82 5.72 5.51
CA TYR A 25 -13.60 6.19 6.66
C TYR A 25 -12.76 6.43 7.91
N SER A 26 -11.48 6.11 7.85
CA SER A 26 -10.61 6.16 9.04
C SER A 26 -9.71 7.38 9.08
N GLY A 27 -9.54 8.08 7.97
CA GLY A 27 -8.69 9.25 7.92
C GLY A 27 -8.23 9.57 6.51
N LYS A 28 -7.38 10.59 6.42
CA LYS A 28 -6.81 11.02 5.14
C LYS A 28 -5.75 10.00 4.72
N THR A 29 -5.95 9.37 3.58
CA THR A 29 -5.16 8.22 3.14
C THR A 29 -4.46 8.50 1.81
N CYS A 30 -3.18 8.08 1.71
CA CYS A 30 -2.42 8.10 0.47
C CYS A 30 -1.96 6.68 0.16
N LEU A 31 -2.18 6.23 -1.07
CA LEU A 31 -1.68 4.95 -1.57
C LEU A 31 -0.61 5.23 -2.63
N ILE A 32 0.58 4.66 -2.44
CA ILE A 32 1.70 4.80 -3.36
C ILE A 32 2.05 3.43 -3.92
N THR A 33 2.16 3.34 -5.23
CA THR A 33 2.45 2.07 -5.90
C THR A 33 3.24 2.32 -7.18
N ASP A 34 3.93 1.30 -7.66
CA ASP A 34 4.54 1.28 -8.98
C ASP A 34 3.67 0.54 -10.02
N ASP A 35 2.52 0.05 -9.61
CA ASP A 35 1.59 -0.66 -10.49
C ASP A 35 0.69 0.33 -11.22
N VAL A 36 0.95 0.49 -12.52
CA VAL A 36 0.19 1.44 -13.34
C VAL A 36 -1.29 1.07 -13.47
N ASN A 37 -1.66 -0.16 -13.19
CA ASN A 37 -3.07 -0.57 -13.26
C ASN A 37 -3.94 0.14 -12.23
N TYR A 38 -3.35 0.68 -11.16
CA TYR A 38 -4.09 1.44 -10.18
C TYR A 38 -4.67 2.74 -10.73
N LYS A 39 -4.20 3.19 -11.90
CA LYS A 39 -4.79 4.35 -12.59
C LYS A 39 -6.26 4.14 -12.94
N ARG A 40 -6.67 2.89 -13.08
CA ARG A 40 -8.05 2.56 -13.42
C ARG A 40 -9.04 2.99 -12.33
N LEU A 41 -8.57 3.09 -11.10
CA LEU A 41 -9.42 3.45 -9.97
C LEU A 41 -9.93 4.88 -10.07
N TYR A 42 -9.15 5.78 -10.62
CA TYR A 42 -9.57 7.17 -10.79
C TYR A 42 -9.80 7.55 -12.26
N GLY A 43 -9.74 6.57 -13.16
CA GLY A 43 -10.09 6.76 -14.57
C GLY A 43 -9.18 7.70 -15.33
N GLY A 44 -7.93 7.86 -14.87
CA GLY A 44 -7.05 8.88 -15.42
C GLY A 44 -5.83 8.32 -16.14
N TYR A 45 -5.16 9.23 -16.85
CA TYR A 45 -3.87 8.98 -17.46
C TYR A 45 -2.73 9.58 -16.64
N GLU A 46 -3.08 10.36 -15.65
CA GLU A 46 -2.12 11.03 -14.78
C GLU A 46 -1.50 10.05 -13.80
N LYS A 47 -0.34 10.43 -13.23
CA LYS A 47 0.35 9.62 -12.22
C LYS A 47 -0.29 9.74 -10.85
N THR A 48 -1.19 10.67 -10.66
CA THR A 48 -1.89 10.87 -9.41
C THR A 48 -3.38 11.00 -9.67
N GLY A 49 -4.17 10.63 -8.69
CA GLY A 49 -5.61 10.79 -8.76
C GLY A 49 -6.23 10.43 -7.42
N ASP A 50 -7.49 10.75 -7.27
CA ASP A 50 -8.22 10.49 -6.04
C ASP A 50 -9.39 9.57 -6.29
N ILE A 51 -9.62 8.67 -5.35
CA ILE A 51 -10.86 7.93 -5.26
C ILE A 51 -11.38 8.10 -3.84
N ASP A 52 -12.50 8.80 -3.68
CA ASP A 52 -13.04 9.21 -2.39
C ASP A 52 -11.98 9.98 -1.59
N ASN A 53 -11.67 9.56 -0.38
CA ASN A 53 -10.66 10.20 0.47
C ASN A 53 -9.27 9.60 0.32
N VAL A 54 -9.06 8.74 -0.66
CA VAL A 54 -7.78 8.10 -0.90
C VAL A 54 -7.09 8.74 -2.09
N HIS A 55 -5.92 9.31 -1.85
CA HIS A 55 -5.07 9.85 -2.91
C HIS A 55 -4.12 8.76 -3.39
N ILE A 56 -4.07 8.54 -4.71
CA ILE A 56 -3.24 7.50 -5.31
C ILE A 56 -2.10 8.14 -6.08
N GLU A 57 -0.88 7.69 -5.82
CA GLU A 57 0.31 8.13 -6.56
C GLU A 57 1.00 6.93 -7.19
N ILE A 58 1.22 7.01 -8.51
CA ILE A 58 2.00 6.00 -9.24
C ILE A 58 3.42 6.52 -9.38
N ILE A 59 4.39 5.77 -8.86
CA ILE A 59 5.80 6.15 -8.93
C ILE A 59 6.58 5.07 -9.67
N PRO A 60 7.81 5.38 -10.13
CA PRO A 60 8.69 4.35 -10.69
C PRO A 60 9.02 3.27 -9.66
N PRO A 61 9.37 2.06 -10.10
CA PRO A 61 9.79 1.00 -9.19
C PRO A 61 10.91 1.46 -8.27
N ILE A 62 10.84 1.04 -7.00
CA ILE A 62 11.86 1.36 -6.01
C ILE A 62 12.72 0.12 -5.73
N SER A 63 13.97 0.34 -5.35
CA SER A 63 14.85 -0.76 -4.96
C SER A 63 14.58 -1.16 -3.50
N PRO A 64 14.89 -2.43 -3.13
CA PRO A 64 14.68 -2.88 -1.75
C PRO A 64 15.46 -2.08 -0.70
N ASN A 65 16.54 -1.44 -1.10
CA ASN A 65 17.42 -0.68 -0.19
C ASN A 65 17.18 0.82 -0.26
N GLU A 66 16.17 1.26 -0.97
CA GLU A 66 15.91 2.68 -1.13
C GLU A 66 15.42 3.29 0.17
N ASP A 67 15.97 4.45 0.52
CA ASP A 67 15.56 5.18 1.71
C ASP A 67 14.34 6.05 1.39
N LEU A 68 13.23 5.73 2.00
CA LEU A 68 11.96 6.43 1.79
C LEU A 68 11.62 7.42 2.91
N SER A 69 12.56 7.68 3.81
CA SER A 69 12.32 8.57 4.97
C SER A 69 11.81 9.94 4.56
N SER A 70 12.40 10.50 3.53
CA SER A 70 12.01 11.82 3.02
C SER A 70 10.58 11.83 2.49
N MET A 71 10.19 10.78 1.79
CA MET A 71 8.83 10.63 1.28
C MET A 71 7.83 10.51 2.44
N PHE A 72 8.15 9.71 3.43
CA PHE A 72 7.30 9.54 4.61
C PHE A 72 7.11 10.86 5.34
N GLN A 73 8.19 11.61 5.52
CA GLN A 73 8.13 12.90 6.18
C GLN A 73 7.22 13.88 5.44
N LYS A 74 7.33 13.94 4.12
CA LYS A 74 6.48 14.82 3.30
C LYS A 74 5.01 14.46 3.42
N LYS A 75 4.70 13.16 3.42
CA LYS A 75 3.30 12.71 3.54
C LYS A 75 2.74 13.05 4.92
N GLU A 76 3.54 12.91 5.94
CA GLU A 76 3.14 13.29 7.29
C GLU A 76 2.89 14.79 7.39
N GLU A 77 3.74 15.61 6.79
CA GLU A 77 3.58 17.06 6.73
C GLU A 77 2.32 17.49 5.98
N TYR A 78 1.92 16.75 4.96
CA TYR A 78 0.66 16.99 4.25
C TYR A 78 -0.58 16.58 5.05
N GLY A 79 -0.38 15.98 6.21
CA GLY A 79 -1.49 15.62 7.08
C GLY A 79 -2.14 14.29 6.79
N TYR A 80 -1.47 13.39 6.07
CA TYR A 80 -2.00 12.06 5.88
C TYR A 80 -1.95 11.27 7.18
N ASP A 81 -3.05 10.60 7.48
CA ASP A 81 -3.16 9.75 8.66
C ASP A 81 -2.70 8.32 8.37
N ILE A 82 -2.85 7.89 7.12
CA ILE A 82 -2.54 6.53 6.70
C ILE A 82 -1.78 6.59 5.38
N LEU A 83 -0.69 5.82 5.29
CA LEU A 83 0.08 5.64 4.07
C LEU A 83 0.09 4.16 3.72
N ILE A 84 -0.42 3.83 2.54
CA ILE A 84 -0.44 2.46 2.02
C ILE A 84 0.58 2.36 0.90
N LEU A 85 1.53 1.44 1.03
CA LEU A 85 2.57 1.18 0.04
C LEU A 85 2.31 -0.18 -0.61
N VAL A 86 2.22 -0.21 -1.94
CA VAL A 86 1.94 -1.43 -2.70
C VAL A 86 3.09 -1.68 -3.66
N PHE A 87 4.00 -2.58 -3.28
CA PHE A 87 5.21 -2.87 -4.04
C PHE A 87 5.58 -4.33 -3.96
N ASP A 88 6.28 -4.83 -4.99
CA ASP A 88 6.80 -6.20 -4.99
C ASP A 88 7.99 -6.38 -4.06
N SER A 89 8.71 -5.32 -3.75
CA SER A 89 9.91 -5.35 -2.91
C SER A 89 9.56 -5.27 -1.43
N TYR A 90 10.39 -5.88 -0.61
CA TYR A 90 10.25 -5.82 0.83
C TYR A 90 10.87 -4.54 1.38
N LEU A 91 10.04 -3.68 1.94
CA LEU A 91 10.44 -2.44 2.59
C LEU A 91 9.92 -2.52 4.03
N THR A 92 10.68 -3.13 4.90
CA THR A 92 10.17 -3.43 6.24
C THR A 92 10.43 -2.34 7.27
N ASP A 93 11.40 -1.48 7.04
CA ASP A 93 11.77 -0.45 8.00
C ASP A 93 10.70 0.62 8.15
N GLY A 94 10.27 0.82 9.36
CA GLY A 94 9.30 1.87 9.68
C GLY A 94 7.86 1.53 9.36
N MET A 95 7.56 0.31 8.96
CA MET A 95 6.19 -0.11 8.68
C MET A 95 5.47 -0.52 9.96
N ASP A 96 4.24 -0.07 10.11
CA ASP A 96 3.39 -0.45 11.23
C ASP A 96 2.71 -1.80 10.98
N ARG A 97 2.48 -2.12 9.71
CA ARG A 97 1.86 -3.38 9.32
C ARG A 97 2.36 -3.80 7.94
N ILE A 98 2.57 -5.11 7.75
CA ILE A 98 2.97 -5.67 6.47
C ILE A 98 2.05 -6.83 6.11
N TYR A 99 1.52 -6.78 4.89
CA TYR A 99 0.74 -7.87 4.30
C TYR A 99 1.57 -8.46 3.16
N ILE A 100 1.82 -9.76 3.21
CA ILE A 100 2.50 -10.46 2.12
C ILE A 100 1.50 -11.35 1.41
N VAL A 101 1.29 -11.10 0.12
CA VAL A 101 0.32 -11.82 -0.69
C VAL A 101 1.06 -12.85 -1.53
N GLY A 102 0.81 -14.13 -1.27
CA GLY A 102 1.49 -15.22 -1.96
C GLY A 102 0.96 -15.48 -3.36
N ASN A 103 1.56 -16.46 -4.02
CA ASN A 103 1.24 -16.80 -5.41
C ASN A 103 0.13 -17.84 -5.54
N GLN A 104 -0.27 -18.47 -4.47
CA GLN A 104 -1.18 -19.60 -4.53
C GLN A 104 -2.61 -19.19 -4.20
N ILE A 105 -3.55 -19.84 -4.82
CA ILE A 105 -4.97 -19.54 -4.63
C ILE A 105 -5.37 -19.62 -3.16
N HIS A 106 -4.82 -20.58 -2.44
CA HIS A 106 -5.19 -20.75 -1.03
C HIS A 106 -4.80 -19.55 -0.16
N THR A 107 -3.95 -18.64 -0.62
CA THR A 107 -3.68 -17.40 0.10
C THR A 107 -4.93 -16.54 0.22
N PHE A 108 -5.88 -16.71 -0.69
CA PHE A 108 -7.14 -16.01 -0.56
C PHE A 108 -7.96 -16.46 0.63
N MET A 109 -7.61 -17.59 1.19
CA MET A 109 -8.20 -18.05 2.44
C MET A 109 -7.73 -17.24 3.65
N GLY A 110 -6.73 -16.42 3.47
CA GLY A 110 -6.25 -15.53 4.51
C GLY A 110 -5.24 -16.13 5.47
N ILE A 111 -4.96 -17.41 5.38
CA ILE A 111 -4.09 -18.09 6.34
C ILE A 111 -2.68 -17.54 6.33
N GLU A 112 -2.05 -17.45 5.16
CA GLU A 112 -0.70 -16.89 5.06
C GLU A 112 -0.66 -15.43 5.43
N ILE A 113 -1.68 -14.70 5.04
CA ILE A 113 -1.78 -13.27 5.31
C ILE A 113 -1.85 -13.04 6.83
N GLU A 114 -2.64 -13.84 7.52
CA GLU A 114 -2.77 -13.75 8.97
C GLU A 114 -1.45 -14.03 9.68
N GLU A 115 -0.74 -15.06 9.26
CA GLU A 115 0.57 -15.40 9.83
C GLU A 115 1.57 -14.27 9.69
N VAL A 116 1.59 -13.63 8.52
CA VAL A 116 2.53 -12.53 8.27
C VAL A 116 2.15 -11.28 9.07
N MET A 117 0.87 -11.01 9.22
CA MET A 117 0.41 -9.87 10.02
C MET A 117 0.86 -9.98 11.47
N ASP A 118 0.88 -11.18 12.02
CA ASP A 118 1.27 -11.41 13.40
C ASP A 118 2.73 -11.11 13.67
N GLU A 119 3.58 -11.11 12.66
CA GLU A 119 5.00 -10.78 12.81
C GLU A 119 5.24 -9.35 13.29
N HIS A 120 4.30 -8.47 13.07
CA HIS A 120 4.47 -7.04 13.33
C HIS A 120 3.60 -6.53 14.46
N GLU A 121 2.99 -7.43 15.13
CA GLU A 121 2.21 -7.13 16.32
C GLU A 121 3.03 -7.36 17.62
#